data_4bcb0a0775d7f8f94d01e390aa456975
#
_entry.id   4bcb0a0775d7f8f94d01e390aa456975
#
_cell.length_a   1.000
_cell.length_b   1.000
_cell.length_c   1.000
_cell.angle_alpha   90.00
_cell.angle_beta   90.00
_cell.angle_gamma   90.00
#
_symmetry.space_group_name_H-M   'P 1'
#
loop_
_entity.id
_entity.type
_entity.pdbx_description
1 polymer ?
#
loop_
_entity_poly.entity_id
_entity_poly.type
_entity_poly.pdbx_seq_one_letter_code
_entity_poly.pdbx_strand_id
1 'polypeptide(L)'
;APLSVIILIFVFNWQLGLACLIPLTAAVFIMTRMNTTAQKAFQNEYLGAQEHMSSEAVEYVRGISVVKVFQQTIFSFKRFYDSIIAYRDLVTKYTLGWQKPMSLYTVAINSFAFLLVPVVILLIGNKSENIAPIITDMFLYVLITPVIATNVMKVMYLQQDMFLADQAISRVENLTSSEPLPIAENPEKITA
;
A
#
# COMPACT_ATOMS: atom_id res chain seq x y z
N ALA A 1 16.86 -10.17 2.36
CA ALA A 1 17.38 -9.51 1.16
C ALA A 1 17.76 -8.01 1.33
N PRO A 2 16.97 -7.11 2.00
CA PRO A 2 17.38 -5.69 2.11
C PRO A 2 18.67 -5.49 2.91
N LEU A 3 18.87 -6.28 3.98
CA LEU A 3 20.07 -6.19 4.82
C LEU A 3 21.36 -6.58 4.06
N SER A 4 21.29 -7.58 3.17
CA SER A 4 22.43 -8.00 2.39
C SER A 4 22.89 -6.92 1.41
N VAL A 5 21.97 -6.17 0.83
CA VAL A 5 22.28 -5.05 -0.07
C VAL A 5 22.94 -3.89 0.70
N ILE A 6 22.47 -3.59 1.90
CA ILE A 6 23.08 -2.55 2.76
C ILE A 6 24.50 -2.94 3.14
N ILE A 7 24.74 -4.19 3.54
CA ILE A 7 26.09 -4.69 3.86
C ILE A 7 26.99 -4.57 2.64
N LEU A 8 26.52 -4.98 1.47
CA LEU A 8 27.29 -4.93 0.23
C LEU A 8 27.71 -3.50 -0.14
N ILE A 9 26.86 -2.52 0.06
CA ILE A 9 27.17 -1.10 -0.14
C ILE A 9 28.35 -0.66 0.75
N PHE A 10 28.43 -1.09 2.01
CA PHE A 10 29.53 -0.72 2.91
C PHE A 10 30.85 -1.44 2.63
N VAL A 11 30.79 -2.64 2.03
CA VAL A 11 31.99 -3.45 1.73
C VAL A 11 32.86 -2.81 0.63
N PHE A 12 32.26 -2.19 -0.39
CA PHE A 12 33.01 -1.58 -1.48
C PHE A 12 33.63 -0.23 -1.10
N ASN A 13 32.83 0.70 -0.60
CA ASN A 13 33.33 2.02 -0.21
C ASN A 13 32.42 2.62 0.88
N TRP A 14 32.94 2.70 2.12
CA TRP A 14 32.16 3.19 3.25
C TRP A 14 31.70 4.65 3.11
N GLN A 15 32.48 5.51 2.39
CA GLN A 15 32.13 6.91 2.17
C GLN A 15 30.97 7.07 1.20
N LEU A 16 30.97 6.31 0.11
CA LEU A 16 29.82 6.23 -0.81
C LEU A 16 28.62 5.55 -0.16
N GLY A 17 28.87 4.53 0.68
CA GLY A 17 27.84 3.88 1.47
C GLY A 17 27.11 4.84 2.42
N LEU A 18 27.84 5.71 3.12
CA LEU A 18 27.24 6.76 3.95
C LEU A 18 26.41 7.75 3.13
N ALA A 19 26.86 8.16 1.95
CA ALA A 19 26.10 9.02 1.06
C ALA A 19 24.77 8.37 0.63
N CYS A 20 24.77 7.05 0.37
CA CYS A 20 23.57 6.30 0.05
C CYS A 20 22.59 6.12 1.23
N LEU A 21 23.07 6.18 2.47
CA LEU A 21 22.19 6.13 3.63
C LEU A 21 21.26 7.34 3.73
N ILE A 22 21.66 8.51 3.26
CA ILE A 22 20.84 9.74 3.37
C ILE A 22 19.51 9.57 2.63
N PRO A 23 19.46 9.25 1.33
CA PRO A 23 18.18 9.07 0.63
C PRO A 23 17.42 7.83 1.13
N LEU A 24 18.13 6.78 1.57
CA LEU A 24 17.49 5.59 2.12
C LEU A 24 16.77 5.90 3.45
N THR A 25 17.43 6.59 4.37
CA THR A 25 16.80 7.00 5.64
C THR A 25 15.66 7.97 5.42
N ALA A 26 15.78 8.90 4.47
CA ALA A 26 14.70 9.79 4.08
C ALA A 26 13.50 9.02 3.51
N ALA A 27 13.73 8.05 2.63
CA ALA A 27 12.69 7.21 2.04
C ALA A 27 11.97 6.37 3.12
N VAL A 28 12.73 5.73 4.03
CA VAL A 28 12.16 4.96 5.16
C VAL A 28 11.39 5.88 6.10
N PHE A 29 11.88 7.07 6.40
CA PHE A 29 11.19 8.05 7.24
C PHE A 29 9.86 8.49 6.63
N ILE A 30 9.85 8.79 5.33
CA ILE A 30 8.60 9.12 4.60
C ILE A 30 7.63 7.94 4.67
N MET A 31 8.12 6.73 4.43
CA MET A 31 7.32 5.50 4.48
C MET A 31 6.70 5.27 5.87
N THR A 32 7.45 5.45 6.95
CA THR A 32 6.91 5.32 8.30
C THR A 32 5.85 6.38 8.62
N ARG A 33 6.01 7.60 8.09
CA ARG A 33 5.01 8.65 8.21
C ARG A 33 3.74 8.36 7.40
N MET A 34 3.85 7.66 6.28
CA MET A 34 2.70 7.23 5.48
C MET A 34 1.87 6.15 6.20
N ASN A 35 2.50 5.34 7.04
CA ASN A 35 1.88 4.19 7.72
C ASN A 35 1.27 4.55 9.09
N THR A 36 0.67 5.73 9.20
CA THR A 36 0.04 6.23 10.42
C THR A 36 -1.33 5.61 10.68
N THR A 37 -1.79 5.70 11.94
CA THR A 37 -3.13 5.24 12.36
C THR A 37 -4.25 5.86 11.51
N ALA A 38 -4.10 7.11 11.09
CA ALA A 38 -5.02 7.79 10.19
C ALA A 38 -5.15 7.08 8.83
N GLN A 39 -4.06 6.52 8.32
CA GLN A 39 -4.05 5.80 7.06
C GLN A 39 -4.80 4.45 7.17
N LYS A 40 -4.63 3.74 8.27
CA LYS A 40 -5.37 2.50 8.54
C LYS A 40 -6.87 2.76 8.69
N ALA A 41 -7.25 3.81 9.41
CA ALA A 41 -8.65 4.22 9.56
C ALA A 41 -9.28 4.54 8.19
N PHE A 42 -8.56 5.25 7.33
CA PHE A 42 -9.02 5.58 6.00
C PHE A 42 -9.15 4.35 5.09
N GLN A 43 -8.24 3.39 5.21
CA GLN A 43 -8.30 2.13 4.47
C GLN A 43 -9.53 1.29 4.88
N ASN A 44 -9.88 1.29 6.16
CA ASN A 44 -11.10 0.64 6.64
C ASN A 44 -12.37 1.33 6.08
N GLU A 45 -12.39 2.66 6.04
CA GLU A 45 -13.48 3.44 5.44
C GLU A 45 -13.64 3.14 3.95
N TYR A 46 -12.52 3.05 3.21
CA TYR A 46 -12.49 2.68 1.81
C TYR A 46 -13.09 1.29 1.55
N LEU A 47 -12.67 0.28 2.34
CA LEU A 47 -13.18 -1.08 2.22
C LEU A 47 -14.66 -1.17 2.61
N GLY A 48 -15.08 -0.45 3.65
CA GLY A 48 -16.49 -0.37 4.03
C GLY A 48 -17.37 0.26 2.94
N ALA A 49 -16.89 1.32 2.31
CA ALA A 49 -17.61 1.96 1.20
C ALA A 49 -17.70 1.05 -0.04
N GLN A 50 -16.64 0.28 -0.33
CA GLN A 50 -16.65 -0.70 -1.40
C GLN A 50 -17.66 -1.83 -1.12
N GLU A 51 -17.70 -2.33 0.12
CA GLU A 51 -18.65 -3.36 0.54
C GLU A 51 -20.10 -2.88 0.47
N HIS A 52 -20.35 -1.64 0.95
CA HIS A 52 -21.65 -1.02 0.84
C HIS A 52 -22.11 -0.87 -0.62
N MET A 53 -21.26 -0.35 -1.50
CA MET A 53 -21.56 -0.23 -2.93
C MET A 53 -21.86 -1.61 -3.56
N SER A 54 -21.08 -2.64 -3.22
CA SER A 54 -21.29 -4.00 -3.72
C SER A 54 -22.63 -4.58 -3.22
N SER A 55 -22.99 -4.33 -1.97
CA SER A 55 -24.27 -4.75 -1.39
C SER A 55 -25.45 -4.09 -2.11
N GLU A 56 -25.41 -2.78 -2.30
CA GLU A 56 -26.43 -2.04 -3.04
C GLU A 56 -26.55 -2.51 -4.50
N ALA A 57 -25.43 -2.86 -5.15
CA ALA A 57 -25.43 -3.43 -6.50
C ALA A 57 -26.17 -4.78 -6.54
N VAL A 58 -25.89 -5.68 -5.59
CA VAL A 58 -26.56 -6.98 -5.50
C VAL A 58 -28.06 -6.80 -5.21
N GLU A 59 -28.41 -5.90 -4.29
CA GLU A 59 -29.82 -5.60 -3.97
C GLU A 59 -30.56 -5.03 -5.20
N TYR A 60 -29.91 -4.12 -5.93
CA TYR A 60 -30.46 -3.58 -7.18
C TYR A 60 -30.73 -4.66 -8.23
N VAL A 61 -29.76 -5.56 -8.46
CA VAL A 61 -29.90 -6.66 -9.44
C VAL A 61 -31.01 -7.64 -9.02
N ARG A 62 -31.07 -7.99 -7.73
CA ARG A 62 -32.16 -8.87 -7.20
C ARG A 62 -33.52 -8.23 -7.26
N GLY A 63 -33.61 -6.92 -7.02
CA GLY A 63 -34.85 -6.15 -7.00
C GLY A 63 -35.37 -5.75 -8.38
N ILE A 64 -34.56 -5.87 -9.45
CA ILE A 64 -34.90 -5.31 -10.77
C ILE A 64 -36.20 -5.88 -11.36
N SER A 65 -36.52 -7.14 -11.10
CA SER A 65 -37.75 -7.79 -11.53
C SER A 65 -38.99 -7.19 -10.83
N VAL A 66 -38.88 -6.94 -9.53
CA VAL A 66 -39.95 -6.34 -8.70
C VAL A 66 -40.13 -4.87 -9.08
N VAL A 67 -39.03 -4.16 -9.23
CA VAL A 67 -39.01 -2.74 -9.63
C VAL A 67 -39.68 -2.53 -11.00
N LYS A 68 -39.46 -3.44 -11.98
CA LYS A 68 -40.12 -3.38 -13.28
C LYS A 68 -41.63 -3.53 -13.17
N VAL A 69 -42.13 -4.40 -12.30
CA VAL A 69 -43.57 -4.64 -12.11
C VAL A 69 -44.25 -3.44 -11.48
N PHE A 70 -43.61 -2.81 -10.47
CA PHE A 70 -44.20 -1.72 -9.69
C PHE A 70 -43.83 -0.32 -10.17
N GLN A 71 -43.06 -0.17 -11.24
CA GLN A 71 -42.58 1.10 -11.81
C GLN A 71 -41.83 2.01 -10.79
N GLN A 72 -41.32 1.43 -9.71
CA GLN A 72 -40.56 2.16 -8.67
C GLN A 72 -39.04 2.20 -8.92
N THR A 73 -38.65 2.29 -10.17
CA THR A 73 -37.23 2.21 -10.62
C THR A 73 -36.35 3.28 -10.00
N ILE A 74 -36.92 4.46 -9.66
CA ILE A 74 -36.12 5.65 -9.29
C ILE A 74 -35.47 5.50 -7.91
N PHE A 75 -36.16 4.93 -6.92
CA PHE A 75 -35.62 4.87 -5.55
C PHE A 75 -34.52 3.82 -5.36
N SER A 76 -34.65 2.64 -5.95
CA SER A 76 -33.61 1.59 -5.87
C SER A 76 -32.40 1.97 -6.69
N PHE A 77 -32.57 2.59 -7.86
CA PHE A 77 -31.48 3.11 -8.67
C PHE A 77 -30.77 4.28 -7.96
N LYS A 78 -31.50 5.15 -7.29
CA LYS A 78 -30.92 6.30 -6.58
C LYS A 78 -29.98 5.85 -5.47
N ARG A 79 -30.36 4.87 -4.64
CA ARG A 79 -29.49 4.36 -3.56
C ARG A 79 -28.18 3.79 -4.13
N PHE A 80 -28.27 2.97 -5.17
CA PHE A 80 -27.09 2.42 -5.82
C PHE A 80 -26.25 3.52 -6.47
N TYR A 81 -26.86 4.48 -7.15
CA TYR A 81 -26.17 5.63 -7.73
C TYR A 81 -25.44 6.46 -6.65
N ASP A 82 -26.11 6.77 -5.57
CA ASP A 82 -25.56 7.55 -4.44
C ASP A 82 -24.37 6.80 -3.80
N SER A 83 -24.43 5.47 -3.69
CA SER A 83 -23.32 4.64 -3.18
C SER A 83 -22.11 4.67 -4.12
N ILE A 84 -22.32 4.67 -5.45
CA ILE A 84 -21.25 4.81 -6.44
C ILE A 84 -20.57 6.19 -6.30
N ILE A 85 -21.36 7.26 -6.16
CA ILE A 85 -20.82 8.61 -6.01
C ILE A 85 -20.03 8.74 -4.72
N ALA A 86 -20.56 8.23 -3.59
CA ALA A 86 -19.86 8.22 -2.31
C ALA A 86 -18.54 7.45 -2.39
N TYR A 87 -18.55 6.28 -3.01
CA TYR A 87 -17.34 5.49 -3.24
C TYR A 87 -16.33 6.23 -4.12
N ARG A 88 -16.78 6.82 -5.23
CA ARG A 88 -15.93 7.63 -6.13
C ARG A 88 -15.24 8.77 -5.37
N ASP A 89 -15.99 9.51 -4.55
CA ASP A 89 -15.47 10.68 -3.83
C ASP A 89 -14.45 10.25 -2.78
N LEU A 90 -14.70 9.13 -2.11
CA LEU A 90 -13.79 8.54 -1.15
C LEU A 90 -12.51 8.04 -1.83
N VAL A 91 -12.61 7.32 -2.96
CA VAL A 91 -11.45 6.85 -3.75
C VAL A 91 -10.62 8.03 -4.24
N THR A 92 -11.28 9.07 -4.73
CA THR A 92 -10.60 10.28 -5.21
C THR A 92 -9.83 10.95 -4.07
N LYS A 93 -10.46 11.13 -2.91
CA LYS A 93 -9.82 11.69 -1.72
C LYS A 93 -8.63 10.84 -1.26
N TYR A 94 -8.79 9.51 -1.28
CA TYR A 94 -7.73 8.57 -0.94
C TYR A 94 -6.54 8.68 -1.89
N THR A 95 -6.77 8.60 -3.20
CA THR A 95 -5.73 8.65 -4.22
C THR A 95 -4.97 9.98 -4.19
N LEU A 96 -5.69 11.10 -4.07
CA LEU A 96 -5.06 12.42 -3.95
C LEU A 96 -4.28 12.58 -2.65
N GLY A 97 -4.75 11.99 -1.55
CA GLY A 97 -4.03 11.97 -0.28
C GLY A 97 -2.70 11.22 -0.34
N TRP A 98 -2.64 10.14 -1.12
CA TRP A 98 -1.43 9.36 -1.34
C TRP A 98 -0.45 9.98 -2.33
N GLN A 99 -0.91 10.83 -3.22
CA GLN A 99 -0.10 11.40 -4.30
C GLN A 99 1.14 12.14 -3.79
N LYS A 100 0.96 13.04 -2.82
CA LYS A 100 2.07 13.86 -2.28
C LYS A 100 3.14 13.01 -1.58
N PRO A 101 2.82 12.18 -0.57
CA PRO A 101 3.83 11.38 0.10
C PRO A 101 4.47 10.34 -0.84
N MET A 102 3.73 9.77 -1.78
CA MET A 102 4.29 8.83 -2.76
C MET A 102 5.25 9.51 -3.74
N SER A 103 4.93 10.73 -4.21
CA SER A 103 5.83 11.53 -5.02
C SER A 103 7.11 11.86 -4.27
N LEU A 104 7.00 12.26 -3.00
CA LEU A 104 8.15 12.58 -2.17
C LEU A 104 9.04 11.35 -1.92
N TYR A 105 8.42 10.19 -1.65
CA TYR A 105 9.12 8.92 -1.53
C TYR A 105 9.87 8.57 -2.83
N THR A 106 9.20 8.70 -3.98
CA THR A 106 9.78 8.42 -5.30
C THR A 106 10.97 9.32 -5.60
N VAL A 107 10.88 10.61 -5.28
CA VAL A 107 12.00 11.55 -5.41
C VAL A 107 13.13 11.17 -4.46
N ALA A 108 12.85 10.87 -3.20
CA ALA A 108 13.87 10.48 -2.23
C ALA A 108 14.62 9.23 -2.67
N ILE A 109 13.90 8.17 -3.09
CA ILE A 109 14.52 6.91 -3.51
C ILE A 109 15.31 7.03 -4.82
N ASN A 110 14.94 7.94 -5.72
CA ASN A 110 15.67 8.17 -6.97
C ASN A 110 16.78 9.23 -6.84
N SER A 111 16.90 9.90 -5.69
CA SER A 111 17.94 10.90 -5.44
C SER A 111 19.33 10.29 -5.20
N PHE A 112 19.46 8.97 -5.14
CA PHE A 112 20.77 8.30 -4.97
C PHE A 112 21.80 8.78 -5.99
N ALA A 113 21.47 8.76 -7.28
CA ALA A 113 22.40 9.16 -8.34
C ALA A 113 22.82 10.62 -8.21
N PHE A 114 21.89 11.51 -7.84
CA PHE A 114 22.20 12.94 -7.66
C PHE A 114 23.11 13.22 -6.45
N LEU A 115 23.02 12.43 -5.39
CA LEU A 115 23.86 12.57 -4.20
C LEU A 115 25.23 11.92 -4.39
N LEU A 116 25.32 10.83 -5.17
CA LEU A 116 26.59 10.17 -5.45
C LEU A 116 27.54 11.05 -6.26
N VAL A 117 27.06 11.79 -7.25
CA VAL A 117 27.90 12.62 -8.12
C VAL A 117 28.71 13.67 -7.33
N PRO A 118 28.14 14.51 -6.46
CA PRO A 118 28.91 15.47 -5.65
C PRO A 118 29.91 14.78 -4.73
N VAL A 119 29.53 13.65 -4.12
CA VAL A 119 30.41 12.92 -3.20
C VAL A 119 31.60 12.33 -3.95
N VAL A 120 31.39 11.79 -5.15
CA VAL A 120 32.46 11.27 -6.02
C VAL A 120 33.40 12.41 -6.43
N ILE A 121 32.90 13.57 -6.80
CA ILE A 121 33.71 14.74 -7.14
C ILE A 121 34.58 15.16 -5.96
N LEU A 122 34.03 15.20 -4.75
CA LEU A 122 34.77 15.52 -3.52
C LEU A 122 35.84 14.47 -3.22
N LEU A 123 35.56 13.17 -3.45
CA LEU A 123 36.52 12.08 -3.24
C LEU A 123 37.67 12.15 -4.23
N ILE A 124 37.39 12.45 -5.48
CA ILE A 124 38.42 12.62 -6.54
C ILE A 124 39.31 13.82 -6.21
N GLY A 125 38.73 14.94 -5.76
CA GLY A 125 39.47 16.13 -5.38
C GLY A 125 40.40 15.94 -4.18
N ASN A 126 40.06 15.00 -3.29
CA ASN A 126 40.82 14.74 -2.07
C ASN A 126 41.84 13.60 -2.21
N LYS A 127 41.66 12.70 -3.19
CA LYS A 127 42.54 11.54 -3.46
C LYS A 127 43.04 11.57 -4.90
N SER A 128 44.11 12.27 -5.15
CA SER A 128 44.65 12.57 -6.47
C SER A 128 45.25 11.35 -7.26
N GLU A 129 45.45 10.19 -6.61
CA GLU A 129 46.29 9.16 -7.22
C GLU A 129 45.53 7.97 -7.85
N ASN A 130 44.26 7.73 -7.53
CA ASN A 130 43.50 6.60 -8.11
C ASN A 130 42.02 6.95 -8.37
N ILE A 131 41.75 7.54 -9.53
CA ILE A 131 40.40 7.93 -9.96
C ILE A 131 39.57 6.73 -10.44
N ALA A 132 40.23 5.76 -11.11
CA ALA A 132 39.54 4.62 -11.74
C ALA A 132 38.66 3.78 -10.77
N PRO A 133 39.12 3.36 -9.60
CA PRO A 133 38.29 2.60 -8.69
C PRO A 133 37.07 3.41 -8.18
N ILE A 134 37.23 4.71 -7.92
CA ILE A 134 36.14 5.56 -7.45
C ILE A 134 35.01 5.68 -8.48
N ILE A 135 35.42 5.80 -9.77
CA ILE A 135 34.44 5.84 -10.88
C ILE A 135 33.74 4.48 -11.02
N THR A 136 34.50 3.39 -10.93
CA THR A 136 33.95 2.03 -10.99
C THR A 136 32.95 1.79 -9.87
N ASP A 137 33.28 2.19 -8.64
CA ASP A 137 32.36 2.12 -7.49
C ASP A 137 31.10 2.95 -7.75
N MET A 138 31.23 4.16 -8.27
CA MET A 138 30.07 5.01 -8.62
C MET A 138 29.11 4.28 -9.59
N PHE A 139 29.63 3.70 -10.67
CA PHE A 139 28.80 2.95 -11.62
C PHE A 139 28.12 1.75 -10.96
N LEU A 140 28.84 1.02 -10.11
CA LEU A 140 28.28 -0.11 -9.37
C LEU A 140 27.13 0.34 -8.45
N TYR A 141 27.29 1.46 -7.74
CA TYR A 141 26.23 1.99 -6.87
C TYR A 141 25.00 2.46 -7.66
N VAL A 142 25.19 3.10 -8.82
CA VAL A 142 24.08 3.50 -9.70
C VAL A 142 23.32 2.26 -10.19
N LEU A 143 24.01 1.17 -10.53
CA LEU A 143 23.39 -0.09 -10.95
C LEU A 143 22.63 -0.80 -9.79
N ILE A 144 23.10 -0.65 -8.56
CA ILE A 144 22.45 -1.26 -7.38
C ILE A 144 21.22 -0.43 -6.93
N THR A 145 21.15 0.85 -7.23
CA THR A 145 20.04 1.73 -6.81
C THR A 145 18.65 1.18 -7.13
N PRO A 146 18.32 0.68 -8.33
CA PRO A 146 16.99 0.12 -8.62
C PRO A 146 16.69 -1.12 -7.77
N VAL A 147 17.71 -1.89 -7.40
CA VAL A 147 17.55 -3.08 -6.54
C VAL A 147 17.15 -2.64 -5.12
N ILE A 148 17.75 -1.57 -4.60
CA ILE A 148 17.39 -0.99 -3.31
C ILE A 148 15.93 -0.50 -3.34
N ALA A 149 15.58 0.28 -4.36
CA ALA A 149 14.24 0.82 -4.53
C ALA A 149 13.16 -0.28 -4.55
N THR A 150 13.39 -1.34 -5.33
CA THR A 150 12.45 -2.48 -5.40
C THR A 150 12.34 -3.25 -4.10
N ASN A 151 13.43 -3.41 -3.33
CA ASN A 151 13.39 -4.08 -2.04
C ASN A 151 12.62 -3.25 -0.98
N VAL A 152 12.76 -1.93 -0.98
CA VAL A 152 11.99 -1.06 -0.08
C VAL A 152 10.51 -1.11 -0.44
N MET A 153 10.15 -1.08 -1.73
CA MET A 153 8.77 -1.26 -2.18
C MET A 153 8.18 -2.61 -1.76
N LYS A 154 8.93 -3.70 -1.84
CA LYS A 154 8.47 -5.02 -1.38
C LYS A 154 8.08 -5.04 0.11
N VAL A 155 8.81 -4.30 0.95
CA VAL A 155 8.46 -4.17 2.37
C VAL A 155 7.12 -3.44 2.54
N MET A 156 6.86 -2.43 1.73
CA MET A 156 5.59 -1.70 1.74
C MET A 156 4.41 -2.60 1.31
N TYR A 157 4.56 -3.37 0.23
CA TYR A 157 3.55 -4.33 -0.21
C TYR A 157 3.30 -5.44 0.82
N LEU A 158 4.36 -5.95 1.46
CA LEU A 158 4.21 -6.95 2.52
C LEU A 158 3.33 -6.44 3.68
N GLN A 159 3.46 -5.19 4.07
CA GLN A 159 2.59 -4.59 5.10
C GLN A 159 1.13 -4.52 4.67
N GLN A 160 0.89 -4.20 3.38
CA GLN A 160 -0.46 -4.20 2.82
C GLN A 160 -1.06 -5.60 2.78
N ASP A 161 -0.29 -6.59 2.34
CA ASP A 161 -0.71 -7.99 2.28
C ASP A 161 -1.01 -8.55 3.68
N MET A 162 -0.18 -8.22 4.68
CA MET A 162 -0.43 -8.58 6.08
C MET A 162 -1.73 -7.96 6.61
N PHE A 163 -2.01 -6.71 6.27
CA PHE A 163 -3.26 -6.06 6.67
C PHE A 163 -4.50 -6.73 6.05
N LEU A 164 -4.44 -7.10 4.76
CA LEU A 164 -5.52 -7.82 4.09
C LEU A 164 -5.71 -9.23 4.66
N ALA A 165 -4.61 -9.92 5.00
CA ALA A 165 -4.66 -11.22 5.64
C ALA A 165 -5.30 -11.14 7.04
N ASP A 166 -4.93 -10.14 7.85
CA ASP A 166 -5.50 -9.90 9.17
C ASP A 166 -7.01 -9.63 9.10
N GLN A 167 -7.44 -8.83 8.12
CA GLN A 167 -8.87 -8.62 7.87
C GLN A 167 -9.61 -9.91 7.46
N ALA A 168 -9.00 -10.72 6.60
CA ALA A 168 -9.60 -11.98 6.17
C ALA A 168 -9.76 -12.95 7.37
N ILE A 169 -8.74 -13.04 8.22
CA ILE A 169 -8.79 -13.83 9.46
C ILE A 169 -9.89 -13.34 10.39
N SER A 170 -9.94 -12.03 10.64
CA SER A 170 -10.97 -11.43 11.50
C SER A 170 -12.40 -11.68 10.98
N ARG A 171 -12.60 -11.67 9.66
CA ARG A 171 -13.91 -12.01 9.05
C ARG A 171 -14.28 -13.47 9.30
N VAL A 172 -13.34 -14.39 9.13
CA VAL A 172 -13.56 -15.83 9.39
C VAL A 172 -13.84 -16.06 10.87
N GLU A 173 -13.08 -15.42 11.76
CA GLU A 173 -13.28 -15.52 13.20
C GLU A 173 -14.65 -15.00 13.62
N ASN A 174 -15.09 -13.87 13.11
CA ASN A 174 -16.43 -13.33 13.36
C ASN A 174 -17.54 -14.26 12.88
N LEU A 175 -17.36 -14.94 11.76
CA LEU A 175 -18.33 -15.91 11.25
C LEU A 175 -18.38 -17.20 12.09
N THR A 176 -17.22 -17.66 12.58
CA THR A 176 -17.12 -18.89 13.37
C THR A 176 -17.48 -18.68 14.84
N SER A 177 -17.33 -17.46 15.35
CA SER A 177 -17.68 -17.09 16.73
C SER A 177 -19.16 -16.68 16.90
N SER A 178 -19.93 -16.60 15.80
CA SER A 178 -21.38 -16.38 15.90
C SER A 178 -22.07 -17.52 16.62
N GLU A 179 -22.89 -17.22 17.62
CA GLU A 179 -23.64 -18.22 18.37
C GLU A 179 -24.46 -19.11 17.42
N PRO A 180 -24.39 -20.44 17.58
CA PRO A 180 -25.23 -21.33 16.80
C PRO A 180 -26.71 -21.01 17.09
N LEU A 181 -27.54 -21.06 16.04
CA LEU A 181 -28.97 -20.87 16.17
C LEU A 181 -29.50 -21.75 17.30
N PRO A 182 -30.36 -21.22 18.21
CA PRO A 182 -30.93 -21.99 19.29
C PRO A 182 -31.71 -23.19 18.69
N ILE A 183 -31.25 -24.39 19.00
CA ILE A 183 -31.96 -25.62 18.61
C ILE A 183 -33.20 -25.68 19.49
N ALA A 184 -34.37 -25.75 18.89
CA ALA A 184 -35.59 -25.92 19.63
C ALA A 184 -35.53 -27.24 20.46
N GLU A 185 -35.76 -27.14 21.76
CA GLU A 185 -35.75 -28.31 22.68
C GLU A 185 -36.73 -29.41 22.27
N ASN A 186 -37.77 -29.06 21.52
CA ASN A 186 -38.73 -30.00 20.95
C ASN A 186 -39.03 -29.63 19.48
N PRO A 187 -38.29 -30.18 18.50
CA PRO A 187 -38.60 -29.96 17.10
C PRO A 187 -39.94 -30.67 16.77
N GLU A 188 -40.99 -29.88 16.46
CA GLU A 188 -42.21 -30.47 15.86
C GLU A 188 -41.86 -31.20 14.56
N LYS A 189 -42.19 -32.48 14.50
CA LYS A 189 -42.03 -33.25 13.25
C LYS A 189 -42.98 -32.67 12.22
N ILE A 190 -42.44 -32.12 11.16
CA ILE A 190 -43.21 -31.74 9.98
C ILE A 190 -43.71 -33.04 9.38
N THR A 191 -44.96 -33.38 9.64
CA THR A 191 -45.68 -34.44 8.92
C THR A 191 -46.05 -33.87 7.57
N ALA A 192 -45.42 -34.49 6.50
CA ALA A 192 -45.73 -34.20 5.11
C ALA A 192 -47.09 -34.79 4.72
#